data_e8092e74574185c29ae204c6f45f4ff2
#
_entry.id   e8092e74574185c29ae204c6f45f4ff2
#
_cell.length_a   1.000
_cell.length_b   1.000
_cell.length_c   1.000
_cell.angle_alpha   90.00
_cell.angle_beta   90.00
_cell.angle_gamma   90.00
#
_symmetry.space_group_name_H-M   'P 1'
#
loop_
_entity.id
_entity.type
_entity.pdbx_description
1 polymer ?
#
loop_
_entity_poly.entity_id
_entity_poly.type
_entity_poly.pdbx_seq_one_letter_code
_entity_poly.pdbx_strand_id
1 'polypeptide(L)'
;MCYDKKQKDGKYRRNHRMYITCLDVEGVLVPEIWVAFAEESGIPELKRTTRDEPDYNKLMRWRLDILKEHGLGIKEIQETIAKINPLPGAKEFLDELRSFSQVILISDTFTEFAQPLMEKLGRPTLFCNSLEIADNGEITDFKMRVENSKLSTVKALQSIGFDTIASGDSYNDLGMIQAGKAGFLFRTTEKIKEDYSEIPAYETYEELLGAIKSVISI
;
A
#
# COMPACT_ATOMS: atom_id res chain seq x y z
N MET A 1 -9.58 25.56 -28.15
CA MET A 1 -10.36 25.08 -29.31
C MET A 1 -11.26 23.96 -28.81
N CYS A 2 -12.51 24.31 -28.43
CA CYS A 2 -13.49 23.40 -27.88
C CYS A 2 -14.00 22.47 -28.96
N TYR A 3 -13.86 21.16 -28.74
CA TYR A 3 -14.58 20.16 -29.55
C TYR A 3 -15.99 19.95 -28.97
N ASP A 4 -16.92 20.74 -29.45
CA ASP A 4 -18.34 20.49 -29.29
C ASP A 4 -18.82 19.71 -30.52
N LYS A 5 -18.95 18.40 -30.42
CA LYS A 5 -19.66 17.59 -31.38
C LYS A 5 -20.89 16.99 -30.71
N LYS A 6 -22.04 17.65 -30.93
CA LYS A 6 -23.35 17.04 -30.74
C LYS A 6 -23.41 15.74 -31.54
N GLN A 7 -23.36 14.60 -30.86
CA GLN A 7 -23.69 13.31 -31.44
C GLN A 7 -25.19 13.05 -31.26
N LYS A 8 -25.92 13.07 -32.36
CA LYS A 8 -27.22 12.42 -32.51
C LYS A 8 -26.93 10.94 -32.53
N ASP A 9 -27.43 10.21 -31.55
CA ASP A 9 -28.03 8.90 -31.58
C ASP A 9 -28.01 8.31 -30.18
N GLY A 10 -29.20 8.06 -29.64
CA GLY A 10 -29.42 7.59 -28.28
C GLY A 10 -29.16 6.10 -28.10
N LYS A 11 -27.93 5.67 -28.03
CA LYS A 11 -27.50 4.39 -27.43
C LYS A 11 -26.00 4.44 -27.21
N TYR A 12 -25.59 4.06 -26.00
CA TYR A 12 -24.21 4.04 -25.49
C TYR A 12 -23.69 5.35 -24.83
N ARG A 13 -24.39 5.88 -23.85
CA ARG A 13 -23.71 6.46 -22.72
C ARG A 13 -23.55 5.38 -21.62
N ARG A 14 -22.70 4.39 -21.82
CA ARG A 14 -21.99 3.83 -20.69
C ARG A 14 -21.08 4.99 -20.21
N ASN A 15 -21.41 5.56 -19.08
CA ASN A 15 -20.45 6.37 -18.33
C ASN A 15 -19.28 5.39 -18.03
N HIS A 16 -18.27 5.35 -18.89
CA HIS A 16 -17.04 4.62 -18.61
C HIS A 16 -16.32 5.42 -17.54
N ARG A 17 -16.75 5.25 -16.29
CA ARG A 17 -15.99 5.71 -15.16
C ARG A 17 -14.71 4.91 -15.13
N MET A 18 -13.58 5.63 -15.12
CA MET A 18 -12.28 4.99 -14.99
C MET A 18 -12.02 4.77 -13.50
N TYR A 19 -12.02 3.51 -13.07
CA TYR A 19 -11.72 3.15 -11.69
C TYR A 19 -10.23 2.88 -11.52
N ILE A 20 -9.69 3.30 -10.38
CA ILE A 20 -8.38 2.88 -9.87
C ILE A 20 -8.58 2.30 -8.47
N THR A 21 -8.07 1.09 -8.26
CA THR A 21 -8.02 0.48 -6.94
C THR A 21 -6.70 0.82 -6.27
N CYS A 22 -6.78 1.47 -5.12
CA CYS A 22 -5.66 1.87 -4.27
C CYS A 22 -5.57 0.91 -3.09
N LEU A 23 -4.49 0.17 -2.97
CA LEU A 23 -4.29 -0.80 -1.89
C LEU A 23 -3.11 -0.41 -1.03
N ASP A 24 -3.23 -0.61 0.28
CA ASP A 24 -2.06 -0.73 1.14
C ASP A 24 -1.27 -2.00 0.81
N VAL A 25 -0.06 -2.09 1.31
CA VAL A 25 0.88 -3.19 1.01
C VAL A 25 1.07 -4.10 2.22
N GLU A 26 1.52 -3.52 3.33
CA GLU A 26 1.77 -4.25 4.57
C GLU A 26 0.44 -4.61 5.25
N GLY A 27 0.29 -5.83 5.77
CA GLY A 27 -0.99 -6.32 6.28
C GLY A 27 -2.00 -6.74 5.20
N VAL A 28 -1.88 -6.21 3.98
CA VAL A 28 -2.78 -6.51 2.85
C VAL A 28 -2.19 -7.52 1.87
N LEU A 29 -0.98 -7.30 1.39
CA LEU A 29 -0.32 -8.17 0.38
C LEU A 29 0.94 -8.83 0.90
N VAL A 30 1.62 -8.19 1.85
CA VAL A 30 2.84 -8.70 2.48
C VAL A 30 2.73 -8.55 3.99
N PRO A 31 3.50 -9.32 4.78
CA PRO A 31 3.56 -9.08 6.21
C PRO A 31 4.20 -7.72 6.51
N GLU A 32 4.04 -7.23 7.73
CA GLU A 32 4.76 -6.05 8.24
C GLU A 32 6.27 -6.24 8.02
N ILE A 33 6.86 -5.45 7.13
CA ILE A 33 8.23 -5.67 6.64
C ILE A 33 9.24 -5.59 7.78
N TRP A 34 9.10 -4.60 8.67
CA TRP A 34 10.03 -4.46 9.79
C TRP A 34 9.94 -5.61 10.80
N VAL A 35 8.74 -6.12 11.04
CA VAL A 35 8.54 -7.27 11.94
C VAL A 35 9.13 -8.52 11.32
N ALA A 36 8.82 -8.79 10.06
CA ALA A 36 9.35 -9.94 9.33
C ALA A 36 10.88 -9.84 9.15
N PHE A 37 11.41 -8.64 8.90
CA PHE A 37 12.84 -8.40 8.85
C PHE A 37 13.53 -8.67 10.19
N ALA A 38 12.94 -8.23 11.30
CA ALA A 38 13.44 -8.48 12.65
C ALA A 38 13.52 -9.98 12.96
N GLU A 39 12.53 -10.75 12.51
CA GLU A 39 12.49 -12.21 12.68
C GLU A 39 13.56 -12.91 11.84
N GLU A 40 13.67 -12.55 10.58
CA GLU A 40 14.62 -13.17 9.65
C GLU A 40 16.07 -12.78 9.95
N SER A 41 16.31 -11.55 10.40
CA SER A 41 17.65 -11.06 10.76
C SER A 41 18.09 -11.46 12.18
N GLY A 42 17.14 -11.86 13.03
CA GLY A 42 17.42 -12.15 14.44
C GLY A 42 17.66 -10.91 15.30
N ILE A 43 17.17 -9.73 14.88
CA ILE A 43 17.31 -8.45 15.60
C ILE A 43 15.93 -8.06 16.15
N PRO A 44 15.56 -8.54 17.37
CA PRO A 44 14.21 -8.38 17.90
C PRO A 44 13.82 -6.91 18.17
N GLU A 45 14.80 -6.05 18.39
CA GLU A 45 14.59 -4.61 18.61
C GLU A 45 13.83 -3.97 17.43
N LEU A 46 14.07 -4.41 16.21
CA LEU A 46 13.40 -3.87 15.02
C LEU A 46 11.91 -4.20 14.90
N LYS A 47 11.36 -5.05 15.80
CA LYS A 47 9.91 -5.31 15.89
C LYS A 47 9.10 -4.13 16.42
N ARG A 48 9.76 -3.11 16.98
CA ARG A 48 9.10 -1.89 17.45
C ARG A 48 8.36 -1.20 16.31
N THR A 49 7.09 -0.85 16.57
CA THR A 49 6.19 -0.24 15.58
C THR A 49 5.72 1.14 16.01
N THR A 50 4.89 1.77 15.19
CA THR A 50 4.23 3.04 15.54
C THR A 50 3.29 2.95 16.75
N ARG A 51 2.94 1.75 17.18
CA ARG A 51 2.20 1.52 18.44
C ARG A 51 3.08 1.75 19.67
N ASP A 52 4.38 1.51 19.54
CA ASP A 52 5.38 1.68 20.61
C ASP A 52 6.01 3.07 20.59
N GLU A 53 6.22 3.65 19.41
CA GLU A 53 6.69 5.02 19.19
C GLU A 53 5.82 5.69 18.10
N PRO A 54 4.83 6.50 18.49
CA PRO A 54 3.94 7.16 17.54
C PRO A 54 4.60 8.17 16.62
N ASP A 55 5.74 8.74 17.04
CA ASP A 55 6.52 9.62 16.18
C ASP A 55 7.32 8.80 15.16
N TYR A 56 6.81 8.77 13.93
CA TYR A 56 7.43 8.00 12.85
C TYR A 56 8.88 8.40 12.58
N ASN A 57 9.22 9.69 12.68
CA ASN A 57 10.60 10.14 12.45
C ASN A 57 11.54 9.60 13.53
N LYS A 58 11.11 9.61 14.80
CA LYS A 58 11.90 9.03 15.89
C LYS A 58 12.06 7.54 15.73
N LEU A 59 10.98 6.83 15.37
CA LEU A 59 11.00 5.40 15.13
C LEU A 59 11.99 5.04 14.01
N MET A 60 11.94 5.77 12.89
CA MET A 60 12.84 5.52 11.76
C MET A 60 14.30 5.85 12.09
N ARG A 61 14.58 6.96 12.77
CA ARG A 61 15.96 7.29 13.25
C ARG A 61 16.50 6.16 14.10
N TRP A 62 15.75 5.73 15.09
CA TRP A 62 16.13 4.62 15.95
C TRP A 62 16.37 3.32 15.20
N ARG A 63 15.55 2.99 14.20
CA ARG A 63 15.75 1.82 13.32
C ARG A 63 17.05 1.92 12.52
N LEU A 64 17.36 3.10 11.97
CA LEU A 64 18.60 3.33 11.23
C LEU A 64 19.83 3.19 12.13
N ASP A 65 19.78 3.67 13.37
CA ASP A 65 20.85 3.50 14.35
C ASP A 65 21.12 2.01 14.64
N ILE A 66 20.08 1.19 14.82
CA ILE A 66 20.21 -0.25 15.01
C ILE A 66 20.80 -0.94 13.78
N LEU A 67 20.34 -0.61 12.57
CA LEU A 67 20.92 -1.15 11.34
C LEU A 67 22.42 -0.86 11.25
N LYS A 68 22.80 0.36 11.59
CA LYS A 68 24.21 0.79 11.61
C LYS A 68 25.01 0.06 12.68
N GLU A 69 24.50 -0.09 13.89
CA GLU A 69 25.15 -0.83 15.00
C GLU A 69 25.40 -2.30 14.61
N HIS A 70 24.48 -2.90 13.84
CA HIS A 70 24.63 -4.27 13.34
C HIS A 70 25.42 -4.37 12.01
N GLY A 71 25.91 -3.24 11.48
CA GLY A 71 26.66 -3.21 10.22
C GLY A 71 25.84 -3.62 8.99
N LEU A 72 24.51 -3.42 9.02
CA LEU A 72 23.61 -3.78 7.95
C LEU A 72 23.46 -2.62 6.97
N GLY A 73 23.96 -2.82 5.76
CA GLY A 73 23.71 -1.94 4.62
C GLY A 73 22.51 -2.40 3.79
N ILE A 74 22.21 -1.64 2.74
CA ILE A 74 21.06 -1.91 1.89
C ILE A 74 21.08 -3.32 1.27
N LYS A 75 22.26 -3.83 0.93
CA LYS A 75 22.40 -5.14 0.31
C LYS A 75 21.97 -6.27 1.24
N GLU A 76 22.47 -6.28 2.48
CA GLU A 76 22.14 -7.28 3.50
C GLU A 76 20.63 -7.21 3.85
N ILE A 77 20.07 -6.00 3.88
CA ILE A 77 18.64 -5.80 4.13
C ILE A 77 17.82 -6.37 2.98
N GLN A 78 18.17 -6.07 1.73
CA GLN A 78 17.45 -6.62 0.57
C GLN A 78 17.56 -8.13 0.48
N GLU A 79 18.73 -8.72 0.76
CA GLU A 79 18.92 -10.16 0.83
C GLU A 79 18.04 -10.82 1.91
N THR A 80 17.86 -10.14 3.04
CA THR A 80 16.99 -10.61 4.11
C THR A 80 15.52 -10.49 3.71
N ILE A 81 15.09 -9.34 3.20
CA ILE A 81 13.71 -9.13 2.73
C ILE A 81 13.36 -10.07 1.57
N ALA A 82 14.31 -10.43 0.72
CA ALA A 82 14.09 -11.38 -0.37
C ALA A 82 13.65 -12.79 0.12
N LYS A 83 13.91 -13.15 1.37
CA LYS A 83 13.43 -14.39 1.98
C LYS A 83 11.97 -14.30 2.45
N ILE A 84 11.47 -13.09 2.70
CA ILE A 84 10.07 -12.85 3.09
C ILE A 84 9.17 -13.12 1.87
N ASN A 85 8.06 -13.79 2.09
CA ASN A 85 7.08 -14.07 1.05
C ASN A 85 5.85 -13.17 1.19
N PRO A 86 5.18 -12.85 0.06
CA PRO A 86 3.83 -12.29 0.10
C PRO A 86 2.89 -13.18 0.92
N LEU A 87 1.82 -12.60 1.42
CA LEU A 87 0.77 -13.33 2.13
C LEU A 87 0.15 -14.39 1.19
N PRO A 88 -0.27 -15.56 1.73
CA PRO A 88 -0.89 -16.60 0.92
C PRO A 88 -2.08 -16.06 0.11
N GLY A 89 -2.07 -16.28 -1.21
CA GLY A 89 -3.10 -15.81 -2.13
C GLY A 89 -2.97 -14.34 -2.59
N ALA A 90 -2.02 -13.58 -2.05
CA ALA A 90 -1.86 -12.15 -2.39
C ALA A 90 -1.51 -11.92 -3.86
N LYS A 91 -0.64 -12.76 -4.43
CA LYS A 91 -0.24 -12.66 -5.83
C LYS A 91 -1.41 -12.95 -6.77
N GLU A 92 -2.15 -14.01 -6.52
CA GLU A 92 -3.32 -14.43 -7.28
C GLU A 92 -4.43 -13.38 -7.20
N PHE A 93 -4.69 -12.84 -6.01
CA PHE A 93 -5.62 -11.73 -5.79
C PHE A 93 -5.23 -10.50 -6.63
N LEU A 94 -3.96 -10.12 -6.57
CA LEU A 94 -3.47 -8.94 -7.29
C LEU A 94 -3.55 -9.12 -8.81
N ASP A 95 -3.24 -10.31 -9.32
CA ASP A 95 -3.33 -10.62 -10.75
C ASP A 95 -4.79 -10.61 -11.23
N GLU A 96 -5.72 -11.19 -10.46
CA GLU A 96 -7.13 -11.13 -10.78
C GLU A 96 -7.66 -9.71 -10.75
N LEU A 97 -7.34 -8.94 -9.71
CA LEU A 97 -7.74 -7.54 -9.60
C LEU A 97 -7.25 -6.70 -10.79
N ARG A 98 -6.00 -6.90 -11.21
CA ARG A 98 -5.39 -6.22 -12.36
C ARG A 98 -6.01 -6.59 -13.71
N SER A 99 -6.72 -7.72 -13.78
CA SER A 99 -7.41 -8.12 -15.01
C SER A 99 -8.61 -7.24 -15.36
N PHE A 100 -9.17 -6.53 -14.39
CA PHE A 100 -10.38 -5.72 -14.57
C PHE A 100 -10.32 -4.31 -13.96
N SER A 101 -9.29 -3.98 -13.16
CA SER A 101 -9.08 -2.66 -12.57
C SER A 101 -7.63 -2.21 -12.74
N GLN A 102 -7.43 -0.90 -12.89
CA GLN A 102 -6.10 -0.33 -12.66
C GLN A 102 -5.79 -0.40 -11.17
N VAL A 103 -4.57 -0.78 -10.83
CA VAL A 103 -4.17 -0.96 -9.42
C VAL A 103 -2.93 -0.14 -9.12
N ILE A 104 -2.98 0.61 -8.03
CA ILE A 104 -1.83 1.31 -7.43
C ILE A 104 -1.70 0.86 -5.99
N LEU A 105 -0.50 0.43 -5.64
CA LEU A 105 -0.13 0.18 -4.26
C LEU A 105 0.39 1.49 -3.63
N ILE A 106 -0.04 1.78 -2.42
CA ILE A 106 0.36 2.99 -1.69
C ILE A 106 0.81 2.55 -0.30
N SER A 107 2.07 2.77 0.03
CA SER A 107 2.66 2.30 1.29
C SER A 107 3.55 3.36 1.93
N ASP A 108 3.69 3.29 3.23
CA ASP A 108 4.65 4.10 3.99
C ASP A 108 6.04 3.47 4.06
N THR A 109 6.23 2.29 3.42
CA THR A 109 7.52 1.64 3.24
C THR A 109 8.46 2.43 2.30
N PHE A 110 9.63 1.87 2.01
CA PHE A 110 10.64 2.46 1.13
C PHE A 110 10.83 1.61 -0.13
N THR A 111 11.10 2.27 -1.25
CA THR A 111 11.32 1.60 -2.55
C THR A 111 12.35 0.49 -2.43
N GLU A 112 13.46 0.77 -1.76
CA GLU A 112 14.60 -0.12 -1.63
C GLU A 112 14.27 -1.37 -0.80
N PHE A 113 13.40 -1.23 0.20
CA PHE A 113 12.90 -2.34 1.02
C PHE A 113 11.83 -3.14 0.29
N ALA A 114 10.93 -2.47 -0.39
CA ALA A 114 9.83 -3.11 -1.08
C ALA A 114 10.26 -3.90 -2.34
N GLN A 115 11.38 -3.54 -2.97
CA GLN A 115 11.80 -4.07 -4.27
C GLN A 115 11.76 -5.59 -4.36
N PRO A 116 12.35 -6.38 -3.43
CA PRO A 116 12.32 -7.84 -3.54
C PRO A 116 10.90 -8.43 -3.45
N LEU A 117 10.03 -7.81 -2.67
CA LEU A 117 8.62 -8.22 -2.53
C LEU A 117 7.80 -7.85 -3.76
N MET A 118 8.04 -6.67 -4.33
CA MET A 118 7.39 -6.23 -5.57
C MET A 118 7.75 -7.14 -6.76
N GLU A 119 8.95 -7.69 -6.79
CA GLU A 119 9.33 -8.70 -7.79
C GLU A 119 8.45 -9.95 -7.68
N LYS A 120 8.23 -10.44 -6.46
CA LYS A 120 7.35 -11.60 -6.19
C LYS A 120 5.89 -11.32 -6.54
N LEU A 121 5.44 -10.07 -6.40
CA LEU A 121 4.09 -9.63 -6.75
C LEU A 121 3.90 -9.26 -8.22
N GLY A 122 4.92 -9.46 -9.08
CA GLY A 122 4.85 -9.16 -10.52
C GLY A 122 4.97 -7.67 -10.84
N ARG A 123 5.75 -6.94 -10.05
CA ARG A 123 6.12 -5.52 -10.24
C ARG A 123 4.90 -4.60 -10.41
N PRO A 124 3.96 -4.57 -9.45
CA PRO A 124 2.85 -3.62 -9.47
C PRO A 124 3.36 -2.18 -9.35
N THR A 125 2.55 -1.21 -9.77
CA THR A 125 2.83 0.20 -9.52
C THR A 125 2.78 0.46 -8.01
N LEU A 126 3.87 0.97 -7.45
CA LEU A 126 4.01 1.27 -6.03
C LEU A 126 4.35 2.74 -5.83
N PHE A 127 3.59 3.42 -4.98
CA PHE A 127 3.88 4.75 -4.46
C PHE A 127 4.27 4.64 -2.99
N CYS A 128 5.54 4.88 -2.70
CA CYS A 128 6.11 4.79 -1.35
C CYS A 128 7.19 5.86 -1.16
N ASN A 129 7.95 5.74 -0.09
CA ASN A 129 9.04 6.63 0.27
C ASN A 129 10.37 6.13 -0.31
N SER A 130 11.47 6.79 -0.05
CA SER A 130 12.81 6.38 -0.45
C SER A 130 13.82 6.54 0.67
N LEU A 131 14.89 5.74 0.62
CA LEU A 131 16.04 5.86 1.52
C LEU A 131 17.12 6.71 0.87
N GLU A 132 17.95 7.35 1.70
CA GLU A 132 19.22 7.92 1.28
C GLU A 132 20.34 6.92 1.58
N ILE A 133 21.06 6.54 0.54
CA ILE A 133 22.05 5.47 0.62
C ILE A 133 23.40 6.03 0.15
N ALA A 134 24.42 5.87 0.98
CA ALA A 134 25.79 6.23 0.63
C ALA A 134 26.40 5.22 -0.37
N ASP A 135 27.50 5.61 -1.03
CA ASP A 135 28.18 4.77 -2.02
C ASP A 135 28.68 3.41 -1.46
N ASN A 136 28.92 3.35 -0.16
CA ASN A 136 29.30 2.13 0.54
C ASN A 136 28.10 1.23 0.90
N GLY A 137 26.86 1.64 0.59
CA GLY A 137 25.63 0.92 0.90
C GLY A 137 25.04 1.19 2.26
N GLU A 138 25.61 2.08 3.07
CA GLU A 138 25.07 2.50 4.35
C GLU A 138 23.79 3.34 4.13
N ILE A 139 22.72 3.06 4.89
CA ILE A 139 21.52 3.88 4.89
C ILE A 139 21.77 5.05 5.82
N THR A 140 21.82 6.24 5.26
CA THR A 140 22.16 7.47 5.99
C THR A 140 20.94 8.27 6.44
N ASP A 141 19.85 8.17 5.69
CA ASP A 141 18.61 8.89 5.97
C ASP A 141 17.43 8.28 5.21
N PHE A 142 16.24 8.85 5.39
CA PHE A 142 15.03 8.51 4.65
C PHE A 142 14.32 9.78 4.20
N LYS A 143 13.59 9.65 3.08
CA LYS A 143 12.85 10.75 2.47
C LYS A 143 11.38 10.36 2.32
N MET A 144 10.53 11.05 3.04
CA MET A 144 9.09 10.95 2.86
C MET A 144 8.68 11.61 1.55
N ARG A 145 7.94 10.88 0.71
CA ARG A 145 7.51 11.37 -0.61
C ARG A 145 6.57 12.58 -0.51
N VAL A 146 5.59 12.49 0.36
CA VAL A 146 4.60 13.55 0.61
C VAL A 146 3.93 13.27 1.96
N GLU A 147 3.50 14.34 2.62
CA GLU A 147 2.70 14.22 3.83
C GLU A 147 1.34 13.58 3.55
N ASN A 148 0.86 12.73 4.47
CA ASN A 148 -0.39 11.96 4.31
C ASN A 148 -0.47 11.24 2.96
N SER A 149 0.58 10.54 2.61
CA SER A 149 0.87 9.93 1.32
C SER A 149 -0.35 9.20 0.72
N LYS A 150 -1.05 8.39 1.51
CA LYS A 150 -2.20 7.59 1.09
C LYS A 150 -3.39 8.48 0.66
N LEU A 151 -3.82 9.40 1.52
CA LEU A 151 -4.89 10.34 1.22
C LEU A 151 -4.54 11.29 0.06
N SER A 152 -3.31 11.85 0.07
CA SER A 152 -2.85 12.76 -0.97
C SER A 152 -2.84 12.11 -2.35
N THR A 153 -2.45 10.84 -2.43
CA THR A 153 -2.46 10.08 -3.68
C THR A 153 -3.89 9.86 -4.19
N VAL A 154 -4.81 9.43 -3.35
CA VAL A 154 -6.22 9.23 -3.73
C VAL A 154 -6.83 10.54 -4.24
N LYS A 155 -6.64 11.65 -3.54
CA LYS A 155 -7.13 12.96 -3.97
C LYS A 155 -6.51 13.42 -5.30
N ALA A 156 -5.23 13.15 -5.53
CA ALA A 156 -4.57 13.47 -6.80
C ALA A 156 -5.17 12.68 -7.97
N LEU A 157 -5.40 11.37 -7.80
CA LEU A 157 -6.05 10.53 -8.81
C LEU A 157 -7.47 11.02 -9.13
N GLN A 158 -8.23 11.39 -8.11
CA GLN A 158 -9.58 11.94 -8.28
C GLN A 158 -9.55 13.28 -9.03
N SER A 159 -8.55 14.12 -8.78
CA SER A 159 -8.41 15.44 -9.44
C SER A 159 -8.17 15.31 -10.94
N ILE A 160 -7.65 14.19 -11.41
CA ILE A 160 -7.43 13.89 -12.83
C ILE A 160 -8.51 12.98 -13.44
N GLY A 161 -9.64 12.79 -12.71
CA GLY A 161 -10.85 12.18 -13.26
C GLY A 161 -11.06 10.70 -12.98
N PHE A 162 -10.28 10.08 -12.08
CA PHE A 162 -10.52 8.70 -11.67
C PHE A 162 -11.51 8.60 -10.51
N ASP A 163 -12.38 7.60 -10.55
CA ASP A 163 -13.08 7.11 -9.37
C ASP A 163 -12.14 6.14 -8.63
N THR A 164 -11.89 6.36 -7.35
CA THR A 164 -10.95 5.53 -6.57
C THR A 164 -11.70 4.55 -5.67
N ILE A 165 -11.20 3.33 -5.60
CA ILE A 165 -11.59 2.32 -4.61
C ILE A 165 -10.37 2.10 -3.73
N ALA A 166 -10.52 2.13 -2.42
CA ALA A 166 -9.38 2.03 -1.51
C ALA A 166 -9.56 0.91 -0.49
N SER A 167 -8.48 0.20 -0.16
CA SER A 167 -8.49 -0.80 0.90
C SER A 167 -7.16 -0.84 1.66
N GLY A 168 -7.25 -1.07 2.97
CA GLY A 168 -6.14 -1.17 3.89
C GLY A 168 -6.57 -1.80 5.22
N ASP A 169 -5.63 -1.99 6.16
CA ASP A 169 -5.85 -2.74 7.39
C ASP A 169 -5.78 -1.88 8.66
N SER A 170 -5.29 -0.67 8.57
CA SER A 170 -4.88 0.12 9.73
C SER A 170 -5.35 1.58 9.72
N TYR A 171 -5.16 2.29 10.84
CA TYR A 171 -5.62 3.66 11.02
C TYR A 171 -5.07 4.65 9.98
N ASN A 172 -3.84 4.46 9.50
CA ASN A 172 -3.24 5.33 8.48
C ASN A 172 -3.88 5.17 7.09
N ASP A 173 -4.70 4.12 6.87
CA ASP A 173 -5.44 3.88 5.64
C ASP A 173 -6.79 4.59 5.60
N LEU A 174 -7.34 4.93 6.76
CA LEU A 174 -8.70 5.48 6.86
C LEU A 174 -8.88 6.72 5.99
N GLY A 175 -7.87 7.58 5.92
CA GLY A 175 -7.94 8.77 5.07
C GLY A 175 -8.17 8.44 3.60
N MET A 176 -7.48 7.45 3.02
CA MET A 176 -7.69 7.03 1.64
C MET A 176 -8.99 6.24 1.46
N ILE A 177 -9.35 5.38 2.44
CA ILE A 177 -10.56 4.57 2.44
C ILE A 177 -11.80 5.47 2.41
N GLN A 178 -11.88 6.45 3.31
CA GLN A 178 -13.02 7.37 3.41
C GLN A 178 -13.09 8.37 2.24
N ALA A 179 -11.95 8.75 1.67
CA ALA A 179 -11.91 9.63 0.49
C ALA A 179 -12.27 8.91 -0.80
N GLY A 180 -12.15 7.58 -0.85
CA GLY A 180 -12.51 6.75 -2.00
C GLY A 180 -14.00 6.82 -2.33
N LYS A 181 -14.35 6.54 -3.58
CA LYS A 181 -15.74 6.32 -3.97
C LYS A 181 -16.36 5.11 -3.28
N ALA A 182 -15.54 4.11 -3.04
CA ALA A 182 -15.78 3.00 -2.14
C ALA A 182 -14.50 2.71 -1.36
N GLY A 183 -14.68 2.28 -0.11
CA GLY A 183 -13.57 1.95 0.76
C GLY A 183 -13.86 0.72 1.58
N PHE A 184 -12.84 -0.08 1.83
CA PHE A 184 -12.94 -1.36 2.51
C PHE A 184 -11.81 -1.53 3.50
N LEU A 185 -12.13 -2.02 4.69
CA LEU A 185 -11.15 -2.54 5.63
C LEU A 185 -10.83 -4.00 5.25
N PHE A 186 -9.56 -4.38 5.34
CA PHE A 186 -9.13 -5.73 5.01
C PHE A 186 -8.22 -6.28 6.09
N ARG A 187 -8.59 -7.41 6.72
CA ARG A 187 -7.85 -8.06 7.82
C ARG A 187 -7.46 -7.11 8.95
N THR A 188 -8.32 -6.16 9.23
CA THR A 188 -8.11 -5.15 10.26
C THR A 188 -8.42 -5.68 11.66
N THR A 189 -8.09 -4.90 12.69
CA THR A 189 -8.38 -5.26 14.08
C THR A 189 -9.86 -5.07 14.44
N GLU A 190 -10.36 -5.83 15.41
CA GLU A 190 -11.74 -5.67 15.92
C GLU A 190 -11.98 -4.23 16.40
N LYS A 191 -11.00 -3.62 17.03
CA LYS A 191 -11.10 -2.22 17.46
C LYS A 191 -11.37 -1.26 16.31
N ILE A 192 -10.69 -1.41 15.18
CA ILE A 192 -10.93 -0.54 14.01
C ILE A 192 -12.32 -0.81 13.42
N LYS A 193 -12.78 -2.07 13.37
CA LYS A 193 -14.13 -2.42 12.93
C LYS A 193 -15.21 -1.80 13.82
N GLU A 194 -14.98 -1.75 15.13
CA GLU A 194 -15.90 -1.12 16.08
C GLU A 194 -15.89 0.41 15.93
N ASP A 195 -14.72 1.03 15.85
CA ASP A 195 -14.56 2.49 15.74
C ASP A 195 -15.09 3.03 14.40
N TYR A 196 -15.12 2.22 13.33
CA TYR A 196 -15.51 2.57 11.96
C TYR A 196 -16.50 1.56 11.36
N SER A 197 -17.53 1.23 12.11
CA SER A 197 -18.53 0.19 11.76
C SER A 197 -19.31 0.46 10.46
N GLU A 198 -19.26 1.69 9.95
CA GLU A 198 -19.84 2.06 8.66
C GLU A 198 -19.01 1.62 7.46
N ILE A 199 -17.72 1.27 7.67
CA ILE A 199 -16.83 0.82 6.61
C ILE A 199 -16.88 -0.72 6.52
N PRO A 200 -17.29 -1.29 5.38
CA PRO A 200 -17.29 -2.76 5.22
C PRO A 200 -15.89 -3.35 5.42
N ALA A 201 -15.82 -4.43 6.19
CA ALA A 201 -14.58 -5.14 6.50
C ALA A 201 -14.62 -6.57 5.95
N TYR A 202 -13.51 -7.03 5.37
CA TYR A 202 -13.36 -8.35 4.77
C TYR A 202 -12.10 -9.05 5.28
N GLU A 203 -12.16 -10.37 5.34
CA GLU A 203 -11.05 -11.20 5.84
C GLU A 203 -10.38 -12.01 4.74
N THR A 204 -11.08 -12.23 3.62
CA THR A 204 -10.57 -13.02 2.52
C THR A 204 -10.43 -12.20 1.24
N TYR A 205 -9.46 -12.56 0.40
CA TYR A 205 -9.30 -11.92 -0.90
C TYR A 205 -10.51 -12.11 -1.81
N GLU A 206 -11.22 -13.24 -1.70
CA GLU A 206 -12.43 -13.51 -2.47
C GLU A 206 -13.55 -12.51 -2.13
N GLU A 207 -13.79 -12.26 -0.84
CA GLU A 207 -14.77 -11.27 -0.38
C GLU A 207 -14.42 -9.86 -0.86
N LEU A 208 -13.15 -9.45 -0.71
CA LEU A 208 -12.68 -8.15 -1.16
C LEU A 208 -12.81 -7.99 -2.67
N LEU A 209 -12.43 -9.00 -3.46
CA LEU A 209 -12.64 -9.00 -4.92
C LEU A 209 -14.10 -8.87 -5.30
N GLY A 210 -14.98 -9.62 -4.64
CA GLY A 210 -16.42 -9.55 -4.85
C GLY A 210 -16.98 -8.15 -4.57
N ALA A 211 -16.54 -7.52 -3.48
CA ALA A 211 -16.93 -6.16 -3.15
C ALA A 211 -16.44 -5.14 -4.21
N ILE A 212 -15.18 -5.22 -4.62
CA ILE A 212 -14.61 -4.35 -5.67
C ILE A 212 -15.36 -4.54 -7.00
N LYS A 213 -15.61 -5.78 -7.43
CA LYS A 213 -16.38 -6.08 -8.66
C LYS A 213 -17.78 -5.47 -8.61
N SER A 214 -18.45 -5.54 -7.45
CA SER A 214 -19.78 -4.95 -7.26
C SER A 214 -19.78 -3.42 -7.45
N VAL A 215 -18.73 -2.72 -7.00
CA VAL A 215 -18.58 -1.27 -7.20
C VAL A 215 -18.37 -0.92 -8.67
N ILE A 216 -17.57 -1.70 -9.37
CA ILE A 216 -17.26 -1.49 -10.80
C ILE A 216 -18.41 -1.96 -11.69
N SER A 217 -19.36 -2.74 -11.16
CA SER A 217 -20.51 -3.31 -11.86
C SER A 217 -20.12 -4.32 -12.95
N ILE A 218 -19.26 -5.27 -12.60
CA ILE A 218 -18.85 -6.42 -13.44
C ILE A 218 -19.07 -7.75 -12.73
#